data_527c1ce3dd783fd1a8dc985b7dc5b8b8
#
_entry.id   527c1ce3dd783fd1a8dc985b7dc5b8b8
#
_cell.length_a   1.000
_cell.length_b   1.000
_cell.length_c   1.000
_cell.angle_alpha   90.00
_cell.angle_beta   90.00
_cell.angle_gamma   90.00
#
_symmetry.space_group_name_H-M   'P 1'
#
loop_
_entity.id
_entity.type
_entity.pdbx_description
1 polymer ?
#
loop_
_entity_poly.entity_id
_entity_poly.type
_entity_poly.pdbx_seq_one_letter_code
_entity_poly.pdbx_strand_id
1 'polypeptide(L)'
;MTKKLFYFVIAAALICSASVFTSCTSDNDDNPATPDLNLSEKIIGKWMVAERDGEPALTNQKTVVTFLSATKGFVSLSRADYDNHRWLNGNECDVKIEGNIVTQICHPQEGVTVTVEMNIKSINEKEMLADRKLTQTIDGKDIVTNVYMQKFVRVTADYSAAILGTWEGHVTSEQDTYGDGLLHRWQYNADGTYVYYVKDGNNWVPYATNTLNEYFVDGNLLCTRWIDNGVENREWWEITIADGKMNWTALRQKEDGTTYTATFEMTKVN
;
A
#
# COMPACT_ATOMS: atom_id res chain seq x y z
N MET A 1 27.51 7.47 24.24
CA MET A 1 26.76 6.95 23.08
C MET A 1 25.29 7.29 23.28
N THR A 2 24.85 8.36 22.67
CA THR A 2 23.48 8.87 22.80
C THR A 2 22.59 8.14 21.79
N LYS A 3 21.71 7.26 22.26
CA LYS A 3 20.69 6.62 21.43
C LYS A 3 19.73 7.71 20.93
N LYS A 4 19.83 8.07 19.66
CA LYS A 4 18.84 8.92 19.01
C LYS A 4 17.55 8.11 18.81
N LEU A 5 16.57 8.43 19.62
CA LEU A 5 15.22 7.90 19.52
C LEU A 5 14.55 8.52 18.29
N PHE A 6 14.42 7.79 17.21
CA PHE A 6 13.67 8.23 16.03
C PHE A 6 12.19 7.96 16.27
N TYR A 7 11.44 9.01 16.51
CA TYR A 7 9.99 8.96 16.52
C TYR A 7 9.47 8.86 15.09
N PHE A 8 8.85 7.74 14.77
CA PHE A 8 8.10 7.60 13.53
C PHE A 8 6.74 8.32 13.68
N VAL A 9 6.70 9.58 13.31
CA VAL A 9 5.45 10.30 13.15
C VAL A 9 4.88 9.93 11.78
N ILE A 10 3.92 9.02 11.77
CA ILE A 10 3.01 8.93 10.64
C ILE A 10 2.14 10.17 10.77
N ALA A 11 2.39 11.16 9.92
CA ALA A 11 1.55 12.35 9.83
C ALA A 11 0.16 11.93 9.32
N ALA A 12 -0.73 11.62 10.25
CA ALA A 12 -2.16 11.55 9.96
C ALA A 12 -2.67 12.98 10.06
N ALA A 13 -3.01 13.59 8.94
CA ALA A 13 -3.72 14.86 8.92
C ALA A 13 -5.04 14.69 9.66
N LEU A 14 -5.16 15.38 10.80
CA LEU A 14 -6.37 15.50 11.58
C LEU A 14 -7.31 16.47 10.86
N ILE A 15 -8.37 15.96 10.28
CA ILE A 15 -9.58 16.75 10.02
C ILE A 15 -10.63 16.24 11.01
N CYS A 16 -10.82 16.99 12.10
CA CYS A 16 -11.92 16.79 13.03
C CYS A 16 -13.21 17.34 12.40
N SER A 17 -14.09 16.46 11.95
CA SER A 17 -15.51 16.76 11.83
C SER A 17 -16.27 15.97 12.89
N ALA A 18 -16.69 16.66 13.96
CA ALA A 18 -17.55 16.10 14.98
C ALA A 18 -18.98 15.97 14.45
N SER A 19 -19.41 14.77 14.11
CA SER A 19 -20.82 14.45 13.95
C SER A 19 -21.35 13.83 15.22
N VAL A 20 -22.28 14.52 15.87
CA VAL A 20 -22.99 14.08 17.06
C VAL A 20 -24.02 13.04 16.63
N PHE A 21 -23.81 11.78 17.00
CA PHE A 21 -24.85 10.76 16.90
C PHE A 21 -25.66 10.70 18.18
N THR A 22 -26.92 11.13 18.10
CA THR A 22 -27.92 10.90 19.13
C THR A 22 -28.27 9.41 19.16
N SER A 23 -27.92 8.77 20.27
CA SER A 23 -28.34 7.40 20.60
C SER A 23 -29.84 7.40 20.99
N CYS A 24 -30.66 6.71 20.21
CA CYS A 24 -31.95 6.22 20.68
C CYS A 24 -31.75 4.83 21.27
N THR A 25 -31.84 4.72 22.55
CA THR A 25 -31.97 3.45 23.27
C THR A 25 -33.40 2.90 23.09
N SER A 26 -33.51 1.76 22.44
CA SER A 26 -34.65 0.87 22.57
C SER A 26 -34.12 -0.51 22.93
N ASP A 27 -34.37 -0.91 24.18
CA ASP A 27 -34.16 -2.27 24.67
C ASP A 27 -35.07 -3.24 23.92
N ASN A 28 -34.49 -3.99 23.01
CA ASN A 28 -35.00 -5.27 22.56
C ASN A 28 -33.80 -6.21 22.39
N ASP A 29 -33.75 -7.21 23.26
CA ASP A 29 -32.76 -8.31 23.29
C ASP A 29 -32.96 -9.31 22.13
N ASP A 30 -33.13 -8.81 20.93
CA ASP A 30 -32.92 -9.56 19.68
C ASP A 30 -31.57 -9.18 19.09
N ASN A 31 -30.50 -9.69 19.70
CA ASN A 31 -29.18 -9.63 19.11
C ASN A 31 -29.21 -10.52 17.86
N PRO A 32 -29.29 -9.97 16.63
CA PRO A 32 -29.29 -10.78 15.43
C PRO A 32 -27.99 -11.58 15.43
N ALA A 33 -28.11 -12.91 15.42
CA ALA A 33 -26.97 -13.81 15.38
C ALA A 33 -25.97 -13.29 14.34
N THR A 34 -24.78 -12.93 14.79
CA THR A 34 -23.70 -12.45 13.89
C THR A 34 -23.55 -13.51 12.80
N PRO A 35 -23.68 -13.15 11.51
CA PRO A 35 -23.59 -14.14 10.45
C PRO A 35 -22.26 -14.89 10.56
N ASP A 36 -22.27 -16.20 10.52
CA ASP A 36 -21.05 -17.00 10.42
C ASP A 36 -20.41 -16.72 9.06
N LEU A 37 -19.40 -15.87 9.05
CA LEU A 37 -18.73 -15.44 7.83
C LEU A 37 -17.79 -16.48 7.25
N ASN A 38 -17.58 -17.62 7.96
CA ASN A 38 -16.55 -18.61 7.61
C ASN A 38 -15.20 -17.97 7.24
N LEU A 39 -14.72 -17.08 8.12
CA LEU A 39 -13.55 -16.25 7.86
C LEU A 39 -12.28 -17.05 7.64
N SER A 40 -12.11 -18.18 8.31
CA SER A 40 -10.92 -19.01 8.21
C SER A 40 -10.62 -19.49 6.80
N GLU A 41 -11.63 -19.59 5.94
CA GLU A 41 -11.48 -19.95 4.53
C GLU A 41 -11.53 -18.72 3.62
N LYS A 42 -12.52 -17.86 3.80
CA LYS A 42 -12.77 -16.74 2.88
C LYS A 42 -11.68 -15.68 2.91
N ILE A 43 -11.00 -15.52 4.04
CA ILE A 43 -9.97 -14.48 4.17
C ILE A 43 -8.69 -14.83 3.43
N ILE A 44 -8.42 -16.12 3.18
CA ILE A 44 -7.18 -16.57 2.54
C ILE A 44 -7.01 -15.92 1.16
N GLY A 45 -5.79 -15.40 0.91
CA GLY A 45 -5.43 -14.71 -0.32
C GLY A 45 -4.93 -13.29 -0.09
N LYS A 46 -4.80 -12.53 -1.17
CA LYS A 46 -4.33 -11.15 -1.15
C LYS A 46 -5.48 -10.16 -1.19
N TRP A 47 -5.37 -9.13 -0.38
CA TRP A 47 -6.35 -8.07 -0.26
C TRP A 47 -5.67 -6.71 -0.27
N MET A 48 -6.13 -5.80 -1.11
CA MET A 48 -5.61 -4.45 -1.19
C MET A 48 -6.65 -3.45 -0.67
N VAL A 49 -6.21 -2.48 0.10
CA VAL A 49 -7.06 -1.37 0.56
C VAL A 49 -7.58 -0.60 -0.65
N ALA A 50 -8.90 -0.47 -0.77
CA ALA A 50 -9.56 0.26 -1.83
C ALA A 50 -10.17 1.58 -1.33
N GLU A 51 -10.80 1.54 -0.15
CA GLU A 51 -11.47 2.70 0.44
C GLU A 51 -11.15 2.81 1.94
N ARG A 52 -11.21 4.04 2.44
CA ARG A 52 -11.11 4.38 3.85
C ARG A 52 -12.23 5.35 4.20
N ASP A 53 -13.07 4.99 5.19
CA ASP A 53 -14.25 5.77 5.64
C ASP A 53 -15.20 6.14 4.49
N GLY A 54 -15.35 5.24 3.50
CA GLY A 54 -16.20 5.43 2.32
C GLY A 54 -15.57 6.18 1.16
N GLU A 55 -14.37 6.73 1.34
CA GLU A 55 -13.64 7.45 0.30
C GLU A 55 -12.54 6.58 -0.33
N PRO A 56 -12.31 6.68 -1.64
CA PRO A 56 -11.21 5.98 -2.31
C PRO A 56 -9.87 6.27 -1.64
N ALA A 57 -9.12 5.23 -1.32
CA ALA A 57 -7.79 5.38 -0.73
C ALA A 57 -6.79 5.93 -1.77
N LEU A 58 -6.03 6.95 -1.40
CA LEU A 58 -4.92 7.41 -2.24
C LEU A 58 -3.93 6.27 -2.47
N THR A 59 -3.35 6.19 -3.67
CA THR A 59 -2.51 5.04 -4.03
C THR A 59 -1.29 4.89 -3.10
N ASN A 60 -0.71 5.99 -2.62
CA ASN A 60 0.37 5.97 -1.62
C ASN A 60 -0.06 5.55 -0.20
N GLN A 61 -1.37 5.38 0.03
CA GLN A 61 -1.93 4.87 1.29
C GLN A 61 -2.38 3.41 1.18
N LYS A 62 -2.33 2.83 -0.02
CA LYS A 62 -2.70 1.44 -0.24
C LYS A 62 -1.63 0.51 0.30
N THR A 63 -2.09 -0.60 0.85
CA THR A 63 -1.26 -1.72 1.28
C THR A 63 -1.88 -3.00 0.79
N VAL A 64 -1.07 -4.01 0.53
CA VAL A 64 -1.53 -5.37 0.25
C VAL A 64 -1.34 -6.20 1.52
N VAL A 65 -2.41 -6.84 1.94
CA VAL A 65 -2.42 -7.80 3.05
C VAL A 65 -2.60 -9.19 2.46
N THR A 66 -1.70 -10.09 2.76
CA THR A 66 -1.77 -11.49 2.32
C THR A 66 -2.04 -12.39 3.51
N PHE A 67 -3.16 -13.10 3.49
CA PHE A 67 -3.44 -14.17 4.45
C PHE A 67 -3.01 -15.50 3.83
N LEU A 68 -1.95 -16.10 4.35
CA LEU A 68 -1.43 -17.39 3.90
C LEU A 68 -2.23 -18.55 4.50
N SER A 69 -2.73 -18.35 5.72
CA SER A 69 -3.56 -19.26 6.46
C SER A 69 -4.38 -18.51 7.51
N ALA A 70 -5.19 -19.21 8.27
CA ALA A 70 -5.90 -18.63 9.42
C ALA A 70 -4.97 -18.18 10.57
N THR A 71 -3.66 -18.48 10.50
CA THR A 71 -2.68 -18.20 11.56
C THR A 71 -1.47 -17.40 11.08
N LYS A 72 -1.30 -17.19 9.76
CA LYS A 72 -0.14 -16.50 9.18
C LYS A 72 -0.53 -15.57 8.04
N GLY A 73 0.12 -14.43 7.99
CA GLY A 73 -0.06 -13.46 6.91
C GLY A 73 1.14 -12.55 6.71
N PHE A 74 1.07 -11.70 5.69
CA PHE A 74 2.02 -10.64 5.38
C PHE A 74 1.30 -9.32 5.14
N VAL A 75 1.94 -8.22 5.51
CA VAL A 75 1.51 -6.87 5.14
C VAL A 75 2.62 -6.24 4.32
N SER A 76 2.33 -5.89 3.07
CA SER A 76 3.26 -5.16 2.22
C SER A 76 3.37 -3.73 2.70
N LEU A 77 4.58 -3.34 3.03
CA LEU A 77 4.91 -1.99 3.45
C LEU A 77 5.89 -1.42 2.44
N SER A 78 5.53 -0.33 1.80
CA SER A 78 6.44 0.45 0.96
C SER A 78 7.42 1.25 1.83
N ARG A 79 8.13 0.55 2.71
CA ARG A 79 8.97 1.17 3.72
C ARG A 79 10.38 0.65 3.65
N ALA A 80 11.34 1.56 3.68
CA ALA A 80 12.75 1.24 3.81
C ALA A 80 13.15 1.10 5.28
N ASP A 81 14.09 0.23 5.54
CA ASP A 81 14.97 0.31 6.68
C ASP A 81 16.03 1.39 6.36
N TYR A 82 15.85 2.57 6.92
CA TYR A 82 16.71 3.72 6.63
C TYR A 82 18.16 3.53 7.08
N ASP A 83 18.38 2.82 8.17
CA ASP A 83 19.72 2.64 8.74
C ASP A 83 20.57 1.70 7.87
N ASN A 84 19.95 0.68 7.29
CA ASN A 84 20.59 -0.30 6.44
C ASN A 84 20.29 -0.11 4.94
N HIS A 85 19.59 0.94 4.57
CA HIS A 85 19.12 1.19 3.21
C HIS A 85 18.34 0.02 2.61
N ARG A 86 17.70 -0.79 3.46
CA ARG A 86 16.97 -1.98 3.04
C ARG A 86 15.51 -1.64 2.77
N TRP A 87 15.07 -1.99 1.58
CA TRP A 87 13.69 -1.89 1.17
C TRP A 87 12.88 -3.05 1.74
N LEU A 88 11.89 -2.74 2.58
CA LEU A 88 10.98 -3.72 3.15
C LEU A 88 9.71 -3.77 2.32
N ASN A 89 9.50 -4.90 1.66
CA ASN A 89 8.29 -5.15 0.87
C ASN A 89 7.19 -5.89 1.65
N GLY A 90 7.41 -6.18 2.91
CA GLY A 90 6.40 -6.79 3.79
C GLY A 90 6.93 -7.18 5.15
N ASN A 91 6.00 -7.34 6.08
CA ASN A 91 6.23 -7.93 7.39
C ASN A 91 5.39 -9.19 7.56
N GLU A 92 6.00 -10.25 8.05
CA GLU A 92 5.27 -11.43 8.49
C GLU A 92 4.48 -11.10 9.74
N CYS A 93 3.24 -11.60 9.83
CA CYS A 93 2.35 -11.39 10.94
C CYS A 93 1.74 -12.71 11.39
N ASP A 94 1.61 -12.88 12.70
CA ASP A 94 0.72 -13.88 13.24
C ASP A 94 -0.73 -13.42 13.05
N VAL A 95 -1.60 -14.35 12.73
CA VAL A 95 -3.03 -14.09 12.51
C VAL A 95 -3.83 -14.90 13.54
N LYS A 96 -4.85 -14.27 14.14
CA LYS A 96 -5.82 -14.89 14.99
C LYS A 96 -7.21 -14.52 14.51
N ILE A 97 -8.10 -15.50 14.43
CA ILE A 97 -9.50 -15.30 14.04
C ILE A 97 -10.41 -15.75 15.18
N GLU A 98 -11.23 -14.85 15.68
CA GLU A 98 -12.21 -15.11 16.75
C GLU A 98 -13.56 -14.51 16.34
N GLY A 99 -14.51 -15.35 15.97
CA GLY A 99 -15.78 -14.91 15.39
C GLY A 99 -15.55 -14.12 14.11
N ASN A 100 -15.98 -12.86 14.10
CA ASN A 100 -15.76 -11.92 12.99
C ASN A 100 -14.56 -10.97 13.18
N ILE A 101 -13.76 -11.19 14.21
CA ILE A 101 -12.55 -10.39 14.49
C ILE A 101 -11.33 -11.12 13.96
N VAL A 102 -10.57 -10.43 13.15
CA VAL A 102 -9.25 -10.86 12.65
C VAL A 102 -8.17 -9.97 13.26
N THR A 103 -7.26 -10.56 14.01
CA THR A 103 -6.14 -9.86 14.63
C THR A 103 -4.84 -10.25 13.92
N GLN A 104 -4.09 -9.27 13.44
CA GLN A 104 -2.74 -9.45 12.91
C GLN A 104 -1.74 -8.84 13.89
N ILE A 105 -0.68 -9.58 14.20
CA ILE A 105 0.39 -9.16 15.10
C ILE A 105 1.70 -9.25 14.34
N CYS A 106 2.34 -8.10 14.14
CA CYS A 106 3.61 -7.99 13.42
C CYS A 106 4.68 -7.41 14.36
N HIS A 107 5.90 -7.87 14.19
CA HIS A 107 7.07 -7.40 14.93
C HIS A 107 8.10 -6.79 13.94
N PRO A 108 7.88 -5.53 13.47
CA PRO A 108 8.71 -4.93 12.43
C PRO A 108 10.17 -4.70 12.87
N GLN A 109 10.40 -4.56 14.16
CA GLN A 109 11.73 -4.43 14.76
C GLN A 109 11.69 -4.77 16.25
N GLU A 110 12.85 -4.93 16.88
CA GLU A 110 12.97 -5.19 18.32
C GLU A 110 12.29 -4.08 19.14
N GLY A 111 11.52 -4.46 20.15
CA GLY A 111 10.81 -3.53 21.04
C GLY A 111 9.54 -2.91 20.43
N VAL A 112 9.20 -3.23 19.16
CA VAL A 112 8.00 -2.71 18.50
C VAL A 112 7.06 -3.84 18.10
N THR A 113 5.84 -3.78 18.58
CA THR A 113 4.74 -4.64 18.15
C THR A 113 3.67 -3.81 17.47
N VAL A 114 3.18 -4.25 16.34
CA VAL A 114 2.04 -3.65 15.65
C VAL A 114 0.92 -4.65 15.63
N THR A 115 -0.20 -4.29 16.27
CA THR A 115 -1.42 -5.09 16.29
C THR A 115 -2.48 -4.40 15.44
N VAL A 116 -3.04 -5.13 14.49
CA VAL A 116 -4.17 -4.69 13.69
C VAL A 116 -5.37 -5.58 13.99
N GLU A 117 -6.40 -4.99 14.56
CA GLU A 117 -7.70 -5.64 14.77
C GLU A 117 -8.66 -5.21 13.65
N MET A 118 -9.26 -6.16 12.97
CA MET A 118 -10.27 -5.95 11.95
C MET A 118 -11.56 -6.65 12.35
N ASN A 119 -12.60 -5.87 12.64
CA ASN A 119 -13.95 -6.40 12.83
C ASN A 119 -14.62 -6.49 11.44
N ILE A 120 -14.67 -7.69 10.89
CA ILE A 120 -15.18 -7.96 9.54
C ILE A 120 -16.70 -7.82 9.53
N LYS A 121 -17.20 -6.86 8.76
CA LYS A 121 -18.64 -6.62 8.57
C LYS A 121 -19.21 -7.48 7.45
N SER A 122 -18.45 -7.64 6.39
CA SER A 122 -18.80 -8.50 5.26
C SER A 122 -17.56 -8.96 4.52
N ILE A 123 -17.63 -10.14 3.91
CA ILE A 123 -16.58 -10.69 3.06
C ILE A 123 -17.21 -11.59 1.99
N ASN A 124 -16.75 -11.43 0.75
CA ASN A 124 -17.09 -12.30 -0.38
C ASN A 124 -15.84 -12.55 -1.25
N GLU A 125 -16.02 -13.15 -2.43
CA GLU A 125 -14.92 -13.49 -3.33
C GLU A 125 -14.15 -12.27 -3.87
N LYS A 126 -14.74 -11.08 -3.83
CA LYS A 126 -14.20 -9.88 -4.47
C LYS A 126 -13.79 -8.80 -3.47
N GLU A 127 -14.52 -8.67 -2.38
CA GLU A 127 -14.36 -7.56 -1.46
C GLU A 127 -14.60 -7.95 0.01
N MET A 128 -13.99 -7.20 0.89
CA MET A 128 -14.11 -7.31 2.34
C MET A 128 -14.25 -5.91 2.95
N LEU A 129 -15.21 -5.76 3.87
CA LEU A 129 -15.44 -4.54 4.64
C LEU A 129 -15.14 -4.81 6.11
N ALA A 130 -14.35 -3.96 6.74
CA ALA A 130 -13.96 -4.09 8.13
C ALA A 130 -13.83 -2.75 8.84
N ASP A 131 -14.18 -2.69 10.12
CA ASP A 131 -13.65 -1.66 11.00
C ASP A 131 -12.24 -2.08 11.42
N ARG A 132 -11.28 -1.19 11.23
CA ARG A 132 -9.88 -1.45 11.52
C ARG A 132 -9.37 -0.56 12.64
N LYS A 133 -8.72 -1.18 13.61
CA LYS A 133 -7.98 -0.51 14.67
C LYS A 133 -6.52 -0.93 14.60
N LEU A 134 -5.62 0.02 14.63
CA LEU A 134 -4.18 -0.23 14.73
C LEU A 134 -3.67 0.22 16.09
N THR A 135 -2.94 -0.65 16.76
CA THR A 135 -2.20 -0.35 17.99
C THR A 135 -0.71 -0.60 17.74
N GLN A 136 0.11 0.38 18.02
CA GLN A 136 1.55 0.23 18.04
C GLN A 136 2.03 0.24 19.48
N THR A 137 2.69 -0.83 19.90
CA THR A 137 3.30 -0.93 21.23
C THR A 137 4.81 -0.72 21.08
N ILE A 138 5.36 0.30 21.77
CA ILE A 138 6.78 0.63 21.79
C ILE A 138 7.24 0.62 23.24
N ASP A 139 8.23 -0.21 23.57
CA ASP A 139 8.77 -0.36 24.93
C ASP A 139 7.66 -0.59 25.99
N GLY A 140 6.65 -1.40 25.63
CA GLY A 140 5.52 -1.76 26.48
C GLY A 140 4.46 -0.66 26.64
N LYS A 141 4.52 0.42 25.88
CA LYS A 141 3.50 1.49 25.86
C LYS A 141 2.70 1.44 24.58
N ASP A 142 1.38 1.40 24.72
CA ASP A 142 0.46 1.39 23.59
C ASP A 142 0.19 2.80 23.07
N ILE A 143 0.32 2.95 21.76
CA ILE A 143 -0.13 4.11 20.99
C ILE A 143 -1.22 3.61 20.06
N VAL A 144 -2.46 3.94 20.37
CA VAL A 144 -3.60 3.61 19.50
C VAL A 144 -3.68 4.65 18.39
N THR A 145 -3.57 4.20 17.16
CA THR A 145 -3.84 5.01 16.00
C THR A 145 -5.23 4.66 15.47
N ASN A 146 -5.96 5.66 15.11
CA ASN A 146 -7.31 5.72 14.57
C ASN A 146 -8.06 4.41 14.28
N VAL A 147 -9.32 4.38 14.70
CA VAL A 147 -10.30 3.40 14.22
C VAL A 147 -10.96 4.00 12.98
N TYR A 148 -10.97 3.28 11.87
CA TYR A 148 -11.64 3.68 10.64
C TYR A 148 -12.17 2.46 9.87
N MET A 149 -13.19 2.69 9.08
CA MET A 149 -13.72 1.68 8.18
C MET A 149 -12.80 1.53 6.96
N GLN A 150 -12.47 0.28 6.62
CA GLN A 150 -11.73 -0.05 5.40
C GLN A 150 -12.51 -1.02 4.53
N LYS A 151 -12.51 -0.70 3.24
CA LYS A 151 -12.91 -1.65 2.21
C LYS A 151 -11.64 -2.18 1.54
N PHE A 152 -11.59 -3.49 1.38
CA PHE A 152 -10.54 -4.19 0.67
C PHE A 152 -11.10 -4.83 -0.58
N VAL A 153 -10.30 -4.88 -1.61
CA VAL A 153 -10.57 -5.66 -2.82
C VAL A 153 -9.61 -6.83 -2.92
N ARG A 154 -10.09 -7.96 -3.40
CA ARG A 154 -9.25 -9.15 -3.60
C ARG A 154 -8.32 -8.91 -4.77
N VAL A 155 -7.04 -9.19 -4.57
CA VAL A 155 -5.99 -9.10 -5.58
C VAL A 155 -5.74 -10.50 -6.13
N THR A 156 -6.06 -10.70 -7.40
CA THR A 156 -5.85 -11.98 -8.10
C THR A 156 -4.69 -11.94 -9.09
N ALA A 157 -4.31 -10.74 -9.53
CA ALA A 157 -3.17 -10.53 -10.41
C ALA A 157 -1.86 -10.55 -9.62
N ASP A 158 -0.78 -11.02 -10.25
CA ASP A 158 0.59 -10.88 -9.78
C ASP A 158 1.48 -10.50 -10.97
N TYR A 159 1.97 -9.28 -10.95
CA TYR A 159 2.79 -8.74 -12.03
C TYR A 159 4.29 -8.73 -11.71
N SER A 160 4.72 -9.33 -10.60
CA SER A 160 6.12 -9.34 -10.16
C SER A 160 7.09 -9.91 -11.19
N ALA A 161 6.68 -10.92 -11.95
CA ALA A 161 7.48 -11.48 -13.05
C ALA A 161 7.23 -10.77 -14.38
N ALA A 162 6.01 -10.32 -14.66
CA ALA A 162 5.64 -9.71 -15.94
C ALA A 162 6.29 -8.34 -16.14
N ILE A 163 6.54 -7.59 -15.03
CA ILE A 163 7.15 -6.25 -15.08
C ILE A 163 8.60 -6.28 -15.55
N LEU A 164 9.31 -7.39 -15.41
CA LEU A 164 10.74 -7.48 -15.73
C LEU A 164 11.02 -7.10 -17.18
N GLY A 165 12.13 -6.35 -17.39
CA GLY A 165 12.58 -5.88 -18.69
C GLY A 165 12.40 -4.38 -18.87
N THR A 166 12.47 -3.93 -20.13
CA THR A 166 12.47 -2.50 -20.48
C THR A 166 11.13 -2.07 -21.02
N TRP A 167 10.65 -0.93 -20.55
CA TRP A 167 9.37 -0.33 -20.89
C TRP A 167 9.53 1.12 -21.30
N GLU A 168 8.86 1.53 -22.36
CA GLU A 168 8.78 2.92 -22.81
C GLU A 168 7.34 3.41 -22.79
N GLY A 169 7.14 4.64 -22.34
CA GLY A 169 5.81 5.20 -22.26
C GLY A 169 5.78 6.67 -21.91
N HIS A 170 4.58 7.19 -21.78
CA HIS A 170 4.31 8.60 -21.48
C HIS A 170 3.10 8.75 -20.59
N VAL A 171 3.00 9.90 -19.94
CA VAL A 171 1.83 10.30 -19.16
C VAL A 171 0.63 10.44 -20.10
N THR A 172 -0.52 9.89 -19.70
CA THR A 172 -1.78 9.96 -20.46
C THR A 172 -2.86 10.75 -19.74
N SER A 173 -2.65 11.09 -18.45
CA SER A 173 -3.55 11.97 -17.71
C SER A 173 -3.35 13.45 -18.11
N GLU A 174 -4.43 14.25 -17.99
CA GLU A 174 -4.35 15.71 -18.18
C GLU A 174 -3.39 16.39 -17.22
N GLN A 175 -3.25 15.84 -16.02
CA GLN A 175 -2.26 16.26 -15.03
C GLN A 175 -0.96 15.50 -15.33
N ASP A 176 -0.08 16.12 -16.10
CA ASP A 176 1.24 15.58 -16.38
C ASP A 176 2.09 15.62 -15.10
N THR A 177 2.32 14.45 -14.51
CA THR A 177 3.09 14.29 -13.29
C THR A 177 4.57 14.64 -13.48
N TYR A 178 5.07 14.48 -14.70
CA TYR A 178 6.46 14.77 -15.08
C TYR A 178 6.62 16.13 -15.78
N GLY A 179 5.50 16.72 -16.23
CA GLY A 179 5.44 18.09 -16.72
C GLY A 179 6.12 18.35 -18.08
N ASP A 180 6.49 17.32 -18.80
CA ASP A 180 7.35 17.46 -19.98
C ASP A 180 6.77 16.90 -21.29
N GLY A 181 5.69 16.10 -21.22
CA GLY A 181 5.07 15.46 -22.39
C GLY A 181 6.01 14.48 -23.13
N LEU A 182 7.10 14.08 -22.50
CA LEU A 182 8.15 13.29 -23.13
C LEU A 182 7.88 11.79 -23.00
N LEU A 183 8.60 11.04 -23.81
CA LEU A 183 8.69 9.60 -23.70
C LEU A 183 9.73 9.25 -22.63
N HIS A 184 9.36 8.38 -21.71
CA HIS A 184 10.19 7.90 -20.62
C HIS A 184 10.52 6.43 -20.81
N ARG A 185 11.60 5.95 -20.17
CA ARG A 185 11.98 4.53 -20.20
C ARG A 185 12.41 4.07 -18.81
N TRP A 186 11.89 2.89 -18.41
CA TRP A 186 12.32 2.16 -17.22
C TRP A 186 12.78 0.76 -17.59
N GLN A 187 13.80 0.28 -16.91
CA GLN A 187 14.24 -1.10 -16.96
C GLN A 187 14.14 -1.68 -15.56
N TYR A 188 13.29 -2.68 -15.39
CA TYR A 188 13.08 -3.39 -14.12
C TYR A 188 13.90 -4.68 -14.12
N ASN A 189 14.75 -4.85 -13.11
CA ASN A 189 15.66 -5.98 -12.96
C ASN A 189 15.15 -6.99 -11.95
N ALA A 190 15.53 -8.25 -12.10
CA ALA A 190 15.09 -9.34 -11.23
C ALA A 190 15.61 -9.25 -9.77
N ASP A 191 16.62 -8.43 -9.54
CA ASP A 191 17.19 -8.17 -8.22
C ASP A 191 16.43 -7.10 -7.40
N GLY A 192 15.31 -6.60 -7.91
CA GLY A 192 14.52 -5.54 -7.28
C GLY A 192 15.04 -4.13 -7.52
N THR A 193 16.01 -3.96 -8.42
CA THR A 193 16.48 -2.64 -8.85
C THR A 193 15.82 -2.20 -10.16
N TYR A 194 15.82 -0.90 -10.42
CA TYR A 194 15.40 -0.39 -11.73
C TYR A 194 16.35 0.70 -12.21
N VAL A 195 16.37 0.92 -13.53
CA VAL A 195 17.06 2.04 -14.16
C VAL A 195 16.03 2.92 -14.85
N TYR A 196 16.05 4.20 -14.54
CA TYR A 196 15.30 5.21 -15.28
C TYR A 196 16.20 5.86 -16.31
N TYR A 197 15.69 6.01 -17.53
CA TYR A 197 16.42 6.60 -18.65
C TYR A 197 15.73 7.86 -19.13
N VAL A 198 16.54 8.83 -19.54
CA VAL A 198 16.10 10.04 -20.22
C VAL A 198 16.66 10.08 -21.64
N LYS A 199 15.99 10.80 -22.54
CA LYS A 199 16.50 11.02 -23.88
C LYS A 199 17.55 12.10 -23.89
N ASP A 200 18.71 11.80 -24.54
CA ASP A 200 19.74 12.76 -24.95
C ASP A 200 19.87 12.65 -26.46
N GLY A 201 19.25 13.58 -27.17
CA GLY A 201 19.06 13.51 -28.62
C GLY A 201 18.26 12.26 -29.02
N ASN A 202 18.90 11.36 -29.78
CA ASN A 202 18.31 10.09 -30.20
C ASN A 202 18.67 8.93 -29.27
N ASN A 203 19.49 9.14 -28.25
CA ASN A 203 19.98 8.09 -27.37
C ASN A 203 19.20 8.07 -26.05
N TRP A 204 19.08 6.86 -25.46
CA TRP A 204 18.65 6.68 -24.08
C TRP A 204 19.88 6.63 -23.20
N VAL A 205 19.94 7.51 -22.20
CA VAL A 205 21.00 7.54 -21.19
C VAL A 205 20.41 7.32 -19.80
N PRO A 206 21.03 6.51 -18.96
CA PRO A 206 20.58 6.37 -17.58
C PRO A 206 20.55 7.75 -16.92
N TYR A 207 19.45 8.06 -16.26
CA TYR A 207 19.39 9.26 -15.43
C TYR A 207 20.36 9.07 -14.26
N ALA A 208 21.46 9.80 -14.29
CA ALA A 208 22.52 9.66 -13.32
C ALA A 208 22.09 10.29 -12.01
N THR A 209 21.50 9.48 -11.18
CA THR A 209 21.32 9.81 -9.78
C THR A 209 22.38 9.04 -8.99
N ASN A 210 22.89 9.57 -7.89
CA ASN A 210 23.85 8.90 -6.99
C ASN A 210 23.15 7.77 -6.18
N THR A 211 22.54 6.71 -6.82
CA THR A 211 21.26 6.36 -6.25
C THR A 211 20.99 4.90 -6.28
N LEU A 212 20.44 4.50 -5.20
CA LEU A 212 19.75 3.27 -5.01
C LEU A 212 18.34 3.43 -5.59
N ASN A 213 18.09 2.86 -6.78
CA ASN A 213 16.75 2.78 -7.36
C ASN A 213 16.23 1.37 -7.15
N GLU A 214 15.23 1.23 -6.31
CA GLU A 214 14.64 -0.05 -5.93
C GLU A 214 13.13 -0.06 -6.18
N TYR A 215 12.61 -1.23 -6.46
CA TYR A 215 11.17 -1.45 -6.59
C TYR A 215 10.75 -2.80 -6.03
N PHE A 216 9.47 -2.94 -5.75
CA PHE A 216 8.80 -4.21 -5.66
C PHE A 216 7.39 -4.13 -6.24
N VAL A 217 6.85 -5.28 -6.62
CA VAL A 217 5.45 -5.44 -7.00
C VAL A 217 4.83 -6.47 -6.07
N ASP A 218 3.70 -6.11 -5.46
CA ASP A 218 2.87 -7.06 -4.72
C ASP A 218 1.46 -7.08 -5.31
N GLY A 219 1.16 -8.15 -6.02
CA GLY A 219 -0.05 -8.23 -6.83
C GLY A 219 -0.01 -7.25 -7.99
N ASN A 220 -0.83 -6.20 -7.91
CA ASN A 220 -0.89 -5.11 -8.88
C ASN A 220 -0.39 -3.77 -8.31
N LEU A 221 0.12 -3.74 -7.08
CA LEU A 221 0.71 -2.54 -6.49
C LEU A 221 2.22 -2.50 -6.75
N LEU A 222 2.66 -1.54 -7.56
CA LEU A 222 4.07 -1.22 -7.80
C LEU A 222 4.49 -0.13 -6.82
N CYS A 223 5.57 -0.38 -6.10
CA CYS A 223 6.22 0.61 -5.23
C CYS A 223 7.65 0.83 -5.73
N THR A 224 8.05 2.07 -5.86
CA THR A 224 9.41 2.47 -6.24
C THR A 224 10.02 3.36 -5.19
N ARG A 225 11.34 3.30 -5.06
CA ARG A 225 12.14 4.13 -4.17
C ARG A 225 13.41 4.57 -4.88
N TRP A 226 13.76 5.82 -4.73
CA TRP A 226 15.07 6.33 -5.19
C TRP A 226 15.57 7.44 -4.26
N ILE A 227 16.88 7.67 -4.31
CA ILE A 227 17.51 8.75 -3.59
C ILE A 227 18.02 9.77 -4.60
N ASP A 228 17.56 11.00 -4.52
CA ASP A 228 18.01 12.11 -5.32
C ASP A 228 18.58 13.20 -4.42
N ASN A 229 19.83 13.61 -4.68
CA ASN A 229 20.52 14.61 -3.86
C ASN A 229 20.47 14.34 -2.35
N GLY A 230 20.53 13.06 -1.95
CA GLY A 230 20.45 12.64 -0.55
C GLY A 230 19.04 12.62 0.04
N VAL A 231 18.01 12.92 -0.75
CA VAL A 231 16.60 12.87 -0.34
C VAL A 231 15.98 11.58 -0.88
N GLU A 232 15.34 10.82 0.00
CA GLU A 232 14.59 9.64 -0.40
C GLU A 232 13.23 10.03 -0.98
N ASN A 233 12.94 9.51 -2.17
CA ASN A 233 11.67 9.64 -2.85
C ASN A 233 11.02 8.28 -3.01
N ARG A 234 9.69 8.25 -3.07
CA ARG A 234 8.89 7.05 -3.27
C ARG A 234 7.69 7.35 -4.14
N GLU A 235 7.30 6.37 -4.94
CA GLU A 235 6.06 6.39 -5.71
C GLU A 235 5.31 5.06 -5.59
N TRP A 236 4.00 5.16 -5.74
CA TRP A 236 3.08 4.03 -5.75
C TRP A 236 2.19 4.12 -6.97
N TRP A 237 2.02 2.99 -7.63
CA TRP A 237 1.16 2.85 -8.79
C TRP A 237 0.39 1.54 -8.72
N GLU A 238 -0.86 1.56 -9.13
CA GLU A 238 -1.58 0.36 -9.49
C GLU A 238 -1.27 0.06 -10.94
N ILE A 239 -0.83 -1.15 -11.23
CA ILE A 239 -0.42 -1.53 -12.58
C ILE A 239 -1.29 -2.64 -13.15
N THR A 240 -1.41 -2.64 -14.48
CA THR A 240 -1.93 -3.77 -15.25
C THR A 240 -0.97 -4.07 -16.38
N ILE A 241 -0.67 -5.35 -16.61
CA ILE A 241 0.23 -5.79 -17.69
C ILE A 241 -0.47 -6.84 -18.52
N ALA A 242 -0.61 -6.59 -19.82
CA ALA A 242 -1.15 -7.52 -20.79
C ALA A 242 -0.59 -7.21 -22.19
N ASP A 243 -0.35 -8.23 -22.98
CA ASP A 243 0.01 -8.14 -24.41
C ASP A 243 1.17 -7.15 -24.70
N GLY A 244 2.19 -7.13 -23.83
CA GLY A 244 3.33 -6.23 -23.96
C GLY A 244 3.03 -4.76 -23.68
N LYS A 245 1.88 -4.46 -23.11
CA LYS A 245 1.49 -3.14 -22.60
C LYS A 245 1.42 -3.15 -21.08
N MET A 246 1.80 -2.03 -20.48
CA MET A 246 1.67 -1.79 -19.05
C MET A 246 1.02 -0.42 -18.83
N ASN A 247 -0.04 -0.41 -18.04
CA ASN A 247 -0.70 0.83 -17.62
C ASN A 247 -0.45 1.03 -16.13
N TRP A 248 -0.12 2.26 -15.76
CA TRP A 248 -0.05 2.71 -14.39
C TRP A 248 -1.22 3.63 -14.10
N THR A 249 -1.77 3.51 -12.91
CA THR A 249 -2.83 4.39 -12.41
C THR A 249 -2.53 4.73 -10.96
N ALA A 250 -2.64 6.01 -10.60
CA ALA A 250 -2.50 6.44 -9.22
C ALA A 250 -3.52 7.53 -8.88
N LEU A 251 -4.31 7.31 -7.84
CA LEU A 251 -5.09 8.36 -7.20
C LEU A 251 -4.15 9.17 -6.30
N ARG A 252 -4.01 10.44 -6.59
CA ARG A 252 -3.11 11.38 -5.89
C ARG A 252 -3.88 12.56 -5.34
N GLN A 253 -3.29 13.26 -4.38
CA GLN A 253 -3.85 14.48 -3.78
C GLN A 253 -2.90 15.65 -4.02
N LYS A 254 -3.46 16.78 -4.40
CA LYS A 254 -2.76 18.07 -4.52
C LYS A 254 -2.62 18.72 -3.14
N GLU A 255 -1.80 19.76 -3.07
CA GLU A 255 -1.61 20.55 -1.85
C GLU A 255 -2.91 21.22 -1.35
N ASP A 256 -3.84 21.54 -2.25
CA ASP A 256 -5.15 22.12 -1.91
C ASP A 256 -6.17 21.07 -1.40
N GLY A 257 -5.77 19.80 -1.31
CA GLY A 257 -6.60 18.69 -0.86
C GLY A 257 -7.44 18.03 -1.97
N THR A 258 -7.51 18.60 -3.17
CA THR A 258 -8.24 17.98 -4.29
C THR A 258 -7.51 16.74 -4.80
N THR A 259 -8.28 15.73 -5.24
CA THR A 259 -7.71 14.49 -5.79
C THR A 259 -7.72 14.53 -7.31
N TYR A 260 -6.78 13.77 -7.90
CA TYR A 260 -6.71 13.53 -9.34
C TYR A 260 -6.17 12.14 -9.61
N THR A 261 -6.48 11.60 -10.78
CA THR A 261 -5.94 10.33 -11.25
C THR A 261 -4.78 10.60 -12.20
N ALA A 262 -3.58 10.15 -11.82
CA ALA A 262 -2.44 10.11 -12.72
C ALA A 262 -2.47 8.79 -13.49
N THR A 263 -2.20 8.84 -14.79
CA THR A 263 -2.12 7.64 -15.64
C THR A 263 -0.88 7.68 -16.53
N PHE A 264 -0.34 6.50 -16.79
CA PHE A 264 0.84 6.30 -17.62
C PHE A 264 0.65 5.05 -18.49
N GLU A 265 0.94 5.13 -19.77
CA GLU A 265 0.88 3.98 -20.69
C GLU A 265 2.27 3.65 -21.21
N MET A 266 2.63 2.37 -21.16
CA MET A 266 3.93 1.88 -21.60
C MET A 266 3.82 0.68 -22.50
N THR A 267 4.80 0.53 -23.36
CA THR A 267 4.99 -0.65 -24.20
C THR A 267 6.34 -1.28 -23.88
N LYS A 268 6.36 -2.61 -23.82
CA LYS A 268 7.60 -3.35 -23.63
C LYS A 268 8.48 -3.20 -24.85
N VAL A 269 9.75 -2.88 -24.63
CA VAL A 269 10.77 -2.80 -25.68
C VAL A 269 11.76 -3.95 -25.51
N ASN A 270 12.18 -4.51 -26.64
CA ASN A 270 13.13 -5.64 -26.70
C ASN A 270 14.58 -5.18 -26.65
#